data_28df80497efd65a15247b16c02c9b4e0
#
_entry.id   28df80497efd65a15247b16c02c9b4e0
#
_cell.length_a   1.000
_cell.length_b   1.000
_cell.length_c   1.000
_cell.angle_alpha   90.00
_cell.angle_beta   90.00
_cell.angle_gamma   90.00
#
_symmetry.space_group_name_H-M   'P 1'
#
loop_
_entity.id
_entity.type
_entity.pdbx_description
1 polymer ?
#
loop_
_entity_poly.entity_id
_entity_poly.type
_entity_poly.pdbx_seq_one_letter_code
_entity_poly.pdbx_strand_id
1 'polypeptide(L)'
;MKKDFDLLSLGEILLRLSPPNNERIVRGETFQKQVGGAELNVVSGVSLLGLRTGVISKLPDNALGTYAKNRVRFCGVSDDYLVYDQDPDARLGIYYYEDGAYPRKPSVVYDRRHASFCKISLDELPESMFSSTKCFHTSGITLALSENTRKVGIEMMKRFKENGALISFDVNFRGNLWTGPEAKECIESILPYVDIFFCSEETAKLTFLKEGDVYEIMRSFAKEYPLSIVASTQRIVHSPKVHT
;
A
#
# COMPACT_ATOMS: atom_id res chain seq x y z
N MET A 1 -16.92 -9.68 20.42
CA MET A 1 -15.56 -10.03 20.90
C MET A 1 -14.66 -8.81 20.82
N LYS A 2 -13.67 -8.68 21.72
CA LYS A 2 -12.70 -7.58 21.66
C LYS A 2 -11.75 -7.86 20.49
N LYS A 3 -11.66 -6.93 19.55
CA LYS A 3 -10.73 -7.03 18.41
C LYS A 3 -9.29 -6.75 18.90
N ASP A 4 -8.32 -7.52 18.41
CA ASP A 4 -6.91 -7.40 18.85
C ASP A 4 -6.20 -6.23 18.18
N PHE A 5 -6.63 -5.87 16.97
CA PHE A 5 -6.09 -4.77 16.21
C PHE A 5 -7.13 -3.70 15.91
N ASP A 6 -6.69 -2.46 15.87
CA ASP A 6 -7.48 -1.34 15.36
C ASP A 6 -7.40 -1.30 13.83
N LEU A 7 -6.20 -1.61 13.27
CA LEU A 7 -5.98 -1.67 11.83
C LEU A 7 -5.02 -2.80 11.46
N LEU A 8 -5.40 -3.62 10.49
CA LEU A 8 -4.49 -4.51 9.74
C LEU A 8 -4.38 -4.01 8.30
N SER A 9 -3.21 -4.16 7.69
CA SER A 9 -3.04 -3.87 6.27
C SER A 9 -2.39 -5.02 5.52
N LEU A 10 -2.79 -5.21 4.24
CA LEU A 10 -2.13 -6.09 3.30
C LEU A 10 -1.32 -5.26 2.30
N GLY A 11 -0.01 -5.48 2.24
CA GLY A 11 0.83 -4.79 1.26
C GLY A 11 2.26 -5.28 1.19
N GLU A 12 2.93 -4.92 0.10
CA GLU A 12 4.33 -5.26 -0.11
C GLU A 12 5.24 -4.36 0.74
N ILE A 13 6.17 -5.00 1.44
CA ILE A 13 7.26 -4.33 2.14
C ILE A 13 8.48 -4.33 1.22
N LEU A 14 9.01 -3.15 0.92
CA LEU A 14 10.09 -2.93 -0.04
C LEU A 14 11.36 -2.44 0.67
N LEU A 15 12.51 -2.85 0.15
CA LEU A 15 13.78 -2.20 0.48
C LEU A 15 13.95 -0.95 -0.38
N ARG A 16 14.09 0.21 0.26
CA ARG A 16 14.47 1.46 -0.38
C ARG A 16 15.98 1.65 -0.27
N LEU A 17 16.60 1.91 -1.40
CA LEU A 17 18.01 2.27 -1.50
C LEU A 17 18.13 3.68 -2.09
N SER A 18 18.73 4.61 -1.34
CA SER A 18 18.91 6.00 -1.77
C SER A 18 20.37 6.41 -1.62
N PRO A 19 21.00 7.02 -2.63
CA PRO A 19 22.29 7.65 -2.45
C PRO A 19 22.20 8.74 -1.36
N PRO A 20 23.23 8.92 -0.52
CA PRO A 20 23.26 10.01 0.46
C PRO A 20 23.45 11.38 -0.23
N ASN A 21 23.18 12.44 0.50
CA ASN A 21 23.53 13.83 0.13
C ASN A 21 22.98 14.31 -1.23
N ASN A 22 21.81 13.81 -1.66
CA ASN A 22 21.22 14.11 -2.98
C ASN A 22 22.11 13.72 -4.17
N GLU A 23 23.01 12.77 -3.99
CA GLU A 23 23.82 12.24 -5.08
C GLU A 23 22.92 11.53 -6.11
N ARG A 24 23.46 11.44 -7.33
CA ARG A 24 22.80 10.69 -8.39
C ARG A 24 23.17 9.20 -8.30
N ILE A 25 22.21 8.32 -8.57
CA ILE A 25 22.45 6.86 -8.63
C ILE A 25 23.62 6.53 -9.56
N VAL A 26 23.76 7.26 -10.68
CA VAL A 26 24.82 7.02 -11.68
C VAL A 26 26.21 7.48 -11.25
N ARG A 27 26.35 8.08 -10.06
CA ARG A 27 27.65 8.63 -9.56
C ARG A 27 27.98 8.16 -8.14
N GLY A 28 26.96 7.94 -7.32
CA GLY A 28 27.14 7.52 -5.94
C GLY A 28 27.62 6.07 -5.85
N GLU A 29 28.56 5.81 -4.94
CA GLU A 29 29.11 4.46 -4.69
C GLU A 29 28.45 3.78 -3.49
N THR A 30 27.64 4.52 -2.71
CA THR A 30 27.01 4.03 -1.49
C THR A 30 25.49 4.26 -1.49
N PHE A 31 24.76 3.40 -0.76
CA PHE A 31 23.33 3.54 -0.56
C PHE A 31 22.97 3.48 0.93
N GLN A 32 22.10 4.38 1.34
CA GLN A 32 21.38 4.25 2.59
C GLN A 32 20.18 3.35 2.38
N LYS A 33 19.99 2.35 3.26
CA LYS A 33 18.86 1.44 3.19
C LYS A 33 17.75 1.84 4.17
N GLN A 34 16.53 1.79 3.70
CA GLN A 34 15.30 1.99 4.46
C GLN A 34 14.26 0.95 4.03
N VAL A 35 13.18 0.85 4.78
CA VAL A 35 12.03 0.04 4.38
C VAL A 35 10.90 0.98 3.99
N GLY A 36 10.20 0.64 2.92
CA GLY A 36 9.03 1.35 2.44
C GLY A 36 7.89 0.38 2.13
N GLY A 37 6.75 0.92 1.82
CA GLY A 37 5.51 0.22 1.48
C GLY A 37 4.34 1.14 1.76
N ALA A 38 3.41 1.28 0.82
CA ALA A 38 2.28 2.20 0.99
C ALA A 38 1.47 1.83 2.23
N GLU A 39 1.07 0.58 2.31
CA GLU A 39 0.26 0.03 3.40
C GLU A 39 1.05 -0.02 4.73
N LEU A 40 2.35 -0.34 4.69
CA LEU A 40 3.21 -0.28 5.88
C LEU A 40 3.28 1.15 6.43
N ASN A 41 3.37 2.16 5.56
CA ASN A 41 3.38 3.56 6.01
C ASN A 41 2.07 3.94 6.70
N VAL A 42 0.91 3.45 6.20
CA VAL A 42 -0.38 3.69 6.83
C VAL A 42 -0.42 3.09 8.24
N VAL A 43 -0.12 1.79 8.39
CA VAL A 43 -0.16 1.14 9.72
C VAL A 43 0.91 1.69 10.67
N SER A 44 2.06 2.13 10.16
CA SER A 44 3.09 2.79 10.96
C SER A 44 2.61 4.14 11.49
N GLY A 45 1.98 4.95 10.62
CA GLY A 45 1.39 6.23 11.03
C GLY A 45 0.30 6.06 12.10
N VAL A 46 -0.58 5.08 11.91
CA VAL A 46 -1.65 4.75 12.87
C VAL A 46 -1.08 4.22 14.20
N SER A 47 0.00 3.41 14.15
CA SER A 47 0.72 2.96 15.35
C SER A 47 1.30 4.12 16.14
N LEU A 48 1.91 5.10 15.47
CA LEU A 48 2.44 6.31 16.11
C LEU A 48 1.36 7.16 16.78
N LEU A 49 0.11 7.05 16.36
CA LEU A 49 -1.05 7.67 17.01
C LEU A 49 -1.58 6.85 18.21
N GLY A 50 -0.88 5.78 18.60
CA GLY A 50 -1.21 4.97 19.78
C GLY A 50 -2.23 3.86 19.55
N LEU A 51 -2.58 3.54 18.31
CA LEU A 51 -3.48 2.46 17.96
C LEU A 51 -2.71 1.16 17.69
N ARG A 52 -3.35 0.00 17.92
CA ARG A 52 -2.73 -1.31 17.67
C ARG A 52 -2.87 -1.67 16.20
N THR A 53 -1.75 -1.86 15.55
CA THR A 53 -1.68 -2.14 14.11
C THR A 53 -0.85 -3.37 13.81
N GLY A 54 -1.11 -3.98 12.65
CA GLY A 54 -0.31 -5.07 12.12
C GLY A 54 -0.26 -5.02 10.59
N VAL A 55 0.76 -5.66 10.03
CA VAL A 55 0.92 -5.79 8.59
C VAL A 55 0.89 -7.25 8.16
N ILE A 56 0.14 -7.52 7.11
CA ILE A 56 0.08 -8.81 6.43
C ILE A 56 0.98 -8.69 5.19
N SER A 57 2.04 -9.50 5.14
CA SER A 57 2.98 -9.47 4.01
C SER A 57 3.76 -10.78 3.94
N LYS A 58 4.42 -11.02 2.79
CA LYS A 58 5.32 -12.15 2.62
C LYS A 58 6.72 -11.65 2.33
N LEU A 59 7.67 -12.10 3.13
CA LEU A 59 9.08 -11.73 3.07
C LEU A 59 9.94 -12.93 2.67
N PRO A 60 11.11 -12.73 2.04
CA PRO A 60 12.07 -13.82 1.88
C PRO A 60 12.63 -14.23 3.25
N ASP A 61 12.87 -15.53 3.45
CA ASP A 61 13.52 -16.04 4.67
C ASP A 61 15.05 -15.90 4.58
N ASN A 62 15.50 -14.64 4.65
CA ASN A 62 16.91 -14.27 4.61
C ASN A 62 17.19 -12.99 5.40
N ALA A 63 18.45 -12.51 5.35
CA ALA A 63 18.86 -11.31 6.07
C ALA A 63 18.09 -10.04 5.68
N LEU A 64 17.61 -9.91 4.42
CA LEU A 64 16.80 -8.76 3.98
C LEU A 64 15.38 -8.83 4.54
N GLY A 65 14.76 -10.02 4.55
CA GLY A 65 13.46 -10.23 5.20
C GLY A 65 13.53 -9.97 6.71
N THR A 66 14.60 -10.45 7.38
CA THR A 66 14.85 -10.14 8.79
C THR A 66 15.01 -8.64 9.03
N TYR A 67 15.73 -7.93 8.17
CA TYR A 67 15.84 -6.47 8.25
C TYR A 67 14.47 -5.79 8.12
N ALA A 68 13.66 -6.21 7.14
CA ALA A 68 12.31 -5.67 6.93
C ALA A 68 11.43 -5.90 8.17
N LYS A 69 11.40 -7.13 8.73
CA LYS A 69 10.69 -7.44 9.97
C LYS A 69 11.11 -6.52 11.12
N ASN A 70 12.42 -6.35 11.33
CA ASN A 70 12.92 -5.49 12.41
C ASN A 70 12.47 -4.04 12.25
N ARG A 71 12.36 -3.55 11.02
CA ARG A 71 11.85 -2.19 10.74
C ARG A 71 10.34 -2.09 10.99
N VAL A 72 9.55 -3.11 10.67
CA VAL A 72 8.13 -3.19 11.03
C VAL A 72 7.97 -3.05 12.56
N ARG A 73 8.69 -3.85 13.34
CA ARG A 73 8.67 -3.81 14.81
C ARG A 73 9.15 -2.48 15.37
N PHE A 74 10.15 -1.87 14.76
CA PHE A 74 10.67 -0.54 15.16
C PHE A 74 9.59 0.55 15.05
N CYS A 75 8.66 0.42 14.10
CA CYS A 75 7.52 1.33 13.94
C CYS A 75 6.35 1.01 14.88
N GLY A 76 6.49 0.03 15.79
CA GLY A 76 5.42 -0.39 16.69
C GLY A 76 4.30 -1.18 16.01
N VAL A 77 4.52 -1.65 14.79
CA VAL A 77 3.57 -2.48 14.02
C VAL A 77 3.80 -3.95 14.35
N SER A 78 2.72 -4.72 14.59
CA SER A 78 2.83 -6.17 14.81
C SER A 78 3.29 -6.87 13.54
N ASP A 79 4.17 -7.86 13.72
CA ASP A 79 4.69 -8.79 12.73
C ASP A 79 4.01 -10.18 12.78
N ASP A 80 2.90 -10.33 13.50
CA ASP A 80 2.21 -11.61 13.71
C ASP A 80 1.73 -12.28 12.41
N TYR A 81 1.48 -11.49 11.37
CA TYR A 81 0.99 -11.96 10.06
C TYR A 81 2.02 -11.78 8.95
N LEU A 82 3.30 -11.72 9.30
CA LEU A 82 4.39 -11.86 8.32
C LEU A 82 4.63 -13.34 8.05
N VAL A 83 4.51 -13.74 6.79
CA VAL A 83 4.85 -15.08 6.32
C VAL A 83 6.15 -15.06 5.52
N TYR A 84 6.81 -16.22 5.40
CA TYR A 84 8.17 -16.28 4.86
C TYR A 84 8.25 -17.21 3.65
N ASP A 85 8.85 -16.70 2.58
CA ASP A 85 9.16 -17.45 1.37
C ASP A 85 10.47 -18.21 1.56
N GLN A 86 10.40 -19.56 1.58
CA GLN A 86 11.50 -20.48 1.75
C GLN A 86 12.19 -20.86 0.43
N ASP A 87 11.72 -20.31 -0.69
CA ASP A 87 12.31 -20.56 -2.00
C ASP A 87 13.77 -20.07 -2.01
N PRO A 88 14.74 -20.85 -2.56
CA PRO A 88 16.12 -20.38 -2.72
C PRO A 88 16.25 -19.06 -3.49
N ASP A 89 15.32 -18.79 -4.41
CA ASP A 89 15.26 -17.55 -5.19
C ASP A 89 14.35 -16.47 -4.56
N ALA A 90 13.94 -16.67 -3.29
CA ALA A 90 13.10 -15.71 -2.58
C ALA A 90 13.78 -14.35 -2.48
N ARG A 91 13.06 -13.29 -2.84
CA ARG A 91 13.60 -11.94 -2.88
C ARG A 91 12.67 -10.90 -2.29
N LEU A 92 13.25 -9.91 -1.63
CA LEU A 92 12.56 -8.68 -1.26
C LEU A 92 12.50 -7.75 -2.48
N GLY A 93 11.34 -7.14 -2.73
CA GLY A 93 11.24 -6.08 -3.74
C GLY A 93 12.11 -4.89 -3.35
N ILE A 94 12.80 -4.29 -4.31
CA ILE A 94 13.70 -3.16 -4.10
C ILE A 94 13.25 -1.99 -4.95
N TYR A 95 13.43 -0.78 -4.45
CA TYR A 95 13.44 0.40 -5.29
C TYR A 95 14.60 1.32 -4.93
N TYR A 96 15.18 1.87 -5.99
CA TYR A 96 16.23 2.86 -5.90
C TYR A 96 15.59 4.24 -6.03
N TYR A 97 15.78 5.08 -5.03
CA TYR A 97 15.20 6.41 -4.99
C TYR A 97 16.29 7.47 -5.02
N GLU A 98 16.25 8.29 -6.04
CA GLU A 98 17.13 9.44 -6.20
C GLU A 98 16.39 10.70 -5.75
N ASP A 99 16.90 11.35 -4.72
CA ASP A 99 16.30 12.58 -4.22
C ASP A 99 16.42 13.72 -5.25
N GLY A 100 15.35 14.50 -5.36
CA GLY A 100 15.34 15.68 -6.21
C GLY A 100 16.22 16.80 -5.63
N ALA A 101 16.89 17.52 -6.51
CA ALA A 101 17.58 18.78 -6.18
C ALA A 101 17.30 19.78 -7.30
N TYR A 102 16.63 20.90 -6.97
CA TYR A 102 16.22 21.87 -8.01
C TYR A 102 17.36 22.20 -8.98
N PRO A 103 17.11 22.18 -10.29
CA PRO A 103 15.82 21.96 -10.98
C PRO A 103 15.50 20.47 -11.25
N ARG A 104 16.33 19.53 -10.81
CA ARG A 104 16.19 18.09 -11.03
C ARG A 104 15.04 17.52 -10.18
N LYS A 105 14.12 16.82 -10.86
CA LYS A 105 13.05 16.09 -10.18
C LYS A 105 13.59 14.80 -9.54
N PRO A 106 12.95 14.28 -8.47
CA PRO A 106 13.27 12.96 -7.96
C PRO A 106 12.98 11.87 -9.01
N SER A 107 13.71 10.75 -8.92
CA SER A 107 13.48 9.60 -9.78
C SER A 107 13.45 8.30 -9.00
N VAL A 108 12.77 7.31 -9.55
CA VAL A 108 12.63 5.99 -8.94
C VAL A 108 12.89 4.91 -9.98
N VAL A 109 13.74 3.94 -9.62
CA VAL A 109 13.93 2.72 -10.39
C VAL A 109 13.43 1.54 -9.55
N TYR A 110 12.49 0.76 -10.09
CA TYR A 110 11.93 -0.40 -9.40
C TYR A 110 12.59 -1.70 -9.85
N ASP A 111 12.98 -2.51 -8.89
CA ASP A 111 13.39 -3.89 -9.04
C ASP A 111 12.55 -4.77 -8.09
N ARG A 112 11.27 -4.96 -8.42
CA ARG A 112 10.28 -5.61 -7.55
C ARG A 112 9.52 -6.77 -8.20
N ARG A 113 9.78 -7.06 -9.49
CA ARG A 113 9.09 -8.16 -10.16
C ARG A 113 9.41 -9.48 -9.49
N HIS A 114 8.40 -10.34 -9.35
CA HIS A 114 8.54 -11.68 -8.74
C HIS A 114 9.09 -11.66 -7.31
N ALA A 115 8.92 -10.55 -6.57
CA ALA A 115 9.23 -10.49 -5.14
C ALA A 115 8.35 -11.51 -4.37
N SER A 116 8.85 -11.97 -3.22
CA SER A 116 8.17 -12.95 -2.36
C SER A 116 6.73 -12.59 -2.05
N PHE A 117 6.42 -11.29 -1.88
CA PHE A 117 5.06 -10.82 -1.66
C PHE A 117 4.08 -11.25 -2.78
N CYS A 118 4.52 -11.32 -4.04
CA CYS A 118 3.68 -11.76 -5.14
C CYS A 118 3.24 -13.23 -5.03
N LYS A 119 3.87 -14.01 -4.15
CA LYS A 119 3.55 -15.42 -3.87
C LYS A 119 2.72 -15.60 -2.59
N ILE A 120 2.20 -14.54 -1.97
CA ILE A 120 1.39 -14.64 -0.74
C ILE A 120 0.16 -15.51 -0.99
N SER A 121 -0.19 -16.38 -0.02
CA SER A 121 -1.37 -17.24 -0.08
C SER A 121 -2.20 -17.11 1.20
N LEU A 122 -3.51 -17.27 1.08
CA LEU A 122 -4.41 -17.29 2.23
C LEU A 122 -4.16 -18.48 3.16
N ASP A 123 -3.73 -19.61 2.60
CA ASP A 123 -3.46 -20.84 3.35
C ASP A 123 -2.28 -20.70 4.33
N GLU A 124 -1.46 -19.67 4.15
CA GLU A 124 -0.33 -19.37 5.05
C GLU A 124 -0.76 -18.55 6.28
N LEU A 125 -2.01 -18.12 6.34
CA LEU A 125 -2.53 -17.19 7.34
C LEU A 125 -3.64 -17.87 8.19
N PRO A 126 -3.65 -17.63 9.52
CA PRO A 126 -4.66 -18.25 10.37
C PRO A 126 -6.04 -17.65 10.10
N GLU A 127 -7.06 -18.50 10.06
CA GLU A 127 -8.46 -18.10 9.87
C GLU A 127 -8.94 -17.06 10.90
N SER A 128 -8.45 -17.16 12.14
CA SER A 128 -8.77 -16.24 13.23
C SER A 128 -8.36 -14.78 12.96
N MET A 129 -7.43 -14.56 12.01
CA MET A 129 -6.99 -13.23 11.58
C MET A 129 -8.17 -12.38 11.08
N PHE A 130 -9.10 -12.97 10.33
CA PHE A 130 -10.22 -12.24 9.73
C PHE A 130 -11.17 -11.65 10.77
N SER A 131 -11.23 -12.20 11.99
CA SER A 131 -12.02 -11.67 13.08
C SER A 131 -11.25 -10.75 14.03
N SER A 132 -9.93 -10.56 13.85
CA SER A 132 -9.04 -9.91 14.83
C SER A 132 -8.97 -8.39 14.73
N THR A 133 -9.43 -7.77 13.65
CA THR A 133 -9.26 -6.32 13.42
C THR A 133 -10.58 -5.56 13.30
N LYS A 134 -10.56 -4.26 13.65
CA LYS A 134 -11.69 -3.34 13.44
C LYS A 134 -11.72 -2.81 12.00
N CYS A 135 -10.56 -2.62 11.40
CA CYS A 135 -10.42 -2.11 10.03
C CYS A 135 -9.34 -2.89 9.29
N PHE A 136 -9.59 -3.16 8.02
CA PHE A 136 -8.61 -3.72 7.09
C PHE A 136 -8.32 -2.71 5.98
N HIS A 137 -7.04 -2.49 5.69
CA HIS A 137 -6.58 -1.55 4.66
C HIS A 137 -5.73 -2.23 3.60
N THR A 138 -5.95 -1.87 2.35
CA THR A 138 -5.07 -2.21 1.23
C THR A 138 -5.16 -1.12 0.16
N SER A 139 -4.37 -1.23 -0.90
CA SER A 139 -4.35 -0.23 -1.97
C SER A 139 -4.36 -0.84 -3.37
N GLY A 140 -4.60 0.02 -4.35
CA GLY A 140 -4.49 -0.34 -5.76
C GLY A 140 -3.09 -0.80 -6.17
N ILE A 141 -2.02 -0.40 -5.44
CA ILE A 141 -0.68 -0.95 -5.67
C ILE A 141 -0.67 -2.46 -5.45
N THR A 142 -1.16 -2.91 -4.30
CA THR A 142 -1.23 -4.35 -3.96
C THR A 142 -2.00 -5.14 -5.01
N LEU A 143 -3.16 -4.64 -5.46
CA LEU A 143 -3.97 -5.31 -6.48
C LEU A 143 -3.33 -5.32 -7.88
N ALA A 144 -2.43 -4.38 -8.15
CA ALA A 144 -1.78 -4.22 -9.45
C ALA A 144 -0.47 -5.02 -9.60
N LEU A 145 0.12 -5.54 -8.50
CA LEU A 145 1.44 -6.20 -8.53
C LEU A 145 1.45 -7.50 -9.30
N SER A 146 0.40 -8.31 -9.15
CA SER A 146 0.23 -9.59 -9.84
C SER A 146 -1.21 -10.04 -9.80
N GLU A 147 -1.55 -11.01 -10.67
CA GLU A 147 -2.87 -11.65 -10.62
C GLU A 147 -3.12 -12.34 -9.26
N ASN A 148 -2.09 -12.95 -8.68
CA ASN A 148 -2.19 -13.59 -7.37
C ASN A 148 -2.50 -12.59 -6.25
N THR A 149 -1.75 -11.48 -6.15
CA THR A 149 -1.99 -10.46 -5.12
C THR A 149 -3.37 -9.81 -5.28
N ARG A 150 -3.85 -9.66 -6.51
CA ARG A 150 -5.21 -9.18 -6.80
C ARG A 150 -6.26 -10.14 -6.24
N LYS A 151 -6.16 -11.43 -6.55
CA LYS A 151 -7.09 -12.46 -6.05
C LYS A 151 -7.08 -12.51 -4.52
N VAL A 152 -5.90 -12.58 -3.92
CA VAL A 152 -5.74 -12.63 -2.46
C VAL A 152 -6.29 -11.36 -1.80
N GLY A 153 -5.96 -10.17 -2.33
CA GLY A 153 -6.42 -8.90 -1.77
C GLY A 153 -7.94 -8.74 -1.82
N ILE A 154 -8.57 -9.10 -2.93
CA ILE A 154 -10.03 -9.07 -3.07
C ILE A 154 -10.70 -10.06 -2.11
N GLU A 155 -10.18 -11.27 -2.02
CA GLU A 155 -10.72 -12.28 -1.11
C GLU A 155 -10.56 -11.86 0.36
N MET A 156 -9.42 -11.29 0.73
CA MET A 156 -9.23 -10.74 2.08
C MET A 156 -10.25 -9.63 2.40
N MET A 157 -10.49 -8.69 1.47
CA MET A 157 -11.51 -7.65 1.69
C MET A 157 -12.88 -8.24 1.99
N LYS A 158 -13.31 -9.27 1.24
CA LYS A 158 -14.58 -9.96 1.44
C LYS A 158 -14.64 -10.62 2.82
N ARG A 159 -13.63 -11.42 3.16
CA ARG A 159 -13.60 -12.17 4.42
C ARG A 159 -13.52 -11.25 5.65
N PHE A 160 -12.72 -10.18 5.60
CA PHE A 160 -12.71 -9.17 6.67
C PHE A 160 -14.05 -8.46 6.80
N LYS A 161 -14.71 -8.12 5.68
CA LYS A 161 -16.06 -7.51 5.68
C LYS A 161 -17.09 -8.41 6.29
N GLU A 162 -17.11 -9.70 5.92
CA GLU A 162 -18.01 -10.72 6.48
C GLU A 162 -17.81 -10.90 7.98
N ASN A 163 -16.59 -10.69 8.49
CA ASN A 163 -16.26 -10.72 9.92
C ASN A 163 -16.43 -9.35 10.62
N GLY A 164 -17.12 -8.40 9.97
CA GLY A 164 -17.51 -7.11 10.55
C GLY A 164 -16.36 -6.12 10.73
N ALA A 165 -15.30 -6.21 9.92
CA ALA A 165 -14.30 -5.17 9.81
C ALA A 165 -14.74 -4.10 8.80
N LEU A 166 -14.36 -2.84 9.06
CA LEU A 166 -14.43 -1.78 8.05
C LEU A 166 -13.34 -2.02 6.99
N ILE A 167 -13.67 -1.80 5.72
CA ILE A 167 -12.72 -1.92 4.62
C ILE A 167 -12.28 -0.54 4.17
N SER A 168 -10.98 -0.26 4.28
CA SER A 168 -10.32 0.96 3.81
C SER A 168 -9.50 0.67 2.56
N PHE A 169 -9.71 1.44 1.52
CA PHE A 169 -9.02 1.27 0.24
C PHE A 169 -8.50 2.60 -0.32
N ASP A 170 -7.22 2.62 -0.70
CA ASP A 170 -6.61 3.74 -1.42
C ASP A 170 -6.37 3.33 -2.89
N VAL A 171 -6.94 4.08 -3.82
CA VAL A 171 -6.73 3.83 -5.26
C VAL A 171 -5.25 3.82 -5.61
N ASN A 172 -4.47 4.72 -5.08
CA ASN A 172 -3.01 4.81 -5.17
C ASN A 172 -2.48 4.40 -6.57
N PHE A 173 -3.10 4.96 -7.62
CA PHE A 173 -2.88 4.58 -9.02
C PHE A 173 -1.41 4.69 -9.42
N ARG A 174 -0.93 3.68 -10.11
CA ARG A 174 0.44 3.61 -10.65
C ARG A 174 0.42 3.14 -12.11
N GLY A 175 0.55 4.07 -13.05
CA GLY A 175 0.51 3.77 -14.48
C GLY A 175 1.63 2.85 -15.01
N ASN A 176 2.64 2.55 -14.19
CA ASN A 176 3.68 1.56 -14.50
C ASN A 176 3.32 0.12 -14.06
N LEU A 177 2.21 -0.07 -13.36
CA LEU A 177 1.73 -1.39 -12.91
C LEU A 177 0.53 -1.87 -13.71
N TRP A 178 -0.41 -0.97 -14.05
CA TRP A 178 -1.61 -1.26 -14.83
C TRP A 178 -2.10 -0.04 -15.59
N THR A 179 -2.98 -0.23 -16.55
CA THR A 179 -3.62 0.84 -17.31
C THR A 179 -4.82 1.43 -16.54
N GLY A 180 -5.28 2.63 -16.95
CA GLY A 180 -6.49 3.23 -16.36
C GLY A 180 -7.73 2.35 -16.47
N PRO A 181 -8.05 1.77 -17.65
CA PRO A 181 -9.17 0.84 -17.79
C PRO A 181 -9.08 -0.41 -16.90
N GLU A 182 -7.91 -1.06 -16.81
CA GLU A 182 -7.71 -2.21 -15.92
C GLU A 182 -7.90 -1.84 -14.45
N ALA A 183 -7.38 -0.68 -14.04
CA ALA A 183 -7.56 -0.16 -12.69
C ALA A 183 -9.04 0.11 -12.40
N LYS A 184 -9.76 0.76 -13.32
CA LYS A 184 -11.19 1.05 -13.21
C LYS A 184 -11.99 -0.24 -13.00
N GLU A 185 -11.86 -1.19 -13.91
CA GLU A 185 -12.59 -2.47 -13.86
C GLU A 185 -12.38 -3.18 -12.52
N CYS A 186 -11.10 -3.31 -12.11
CA CYS A 186 -10.76 -3.97 -10.86
C CYS A 186 -11.34 -3.22 -9.65
N ILE A 187 -11.17 -1.90 -9.59
CA ILE A 187 -11.57 -1.12 -8.42
C ILE A 187 -13.10 -1.02 -8.34
N GLU A 188 -13.80 -0.81 -9.44
CA GLU A 188 -15.28 -0.82 -9.45
C GLU A 188 -15.85 -2.15 -8.93
N SER A 189 -15.18 -3.28 -9.20
CA SER A 189 -15.60 -4.59 -8.71
C SER A 189 -15.50 -4.76 -7.19
N ILE A 190 -14.64 -4.00 -6.53
CA ILE A 190 -14.44 -4.07 -5.07
C ILE A 190 -15.17 -2.98 -4.30
N LEU A 191 -15.55 -1.87 -4.93
CA LEU A 191 -16.23 -0.75 -4.26
C LEU A 191 -17.48 -1.14 -3.45
N PRO A 192 -18.25 -2.17 -3.81
CA PRO A 192 -19.36 -2.65 -2.98
C PRO A 192 -18.93 -3.17 -1.58
N TYR A 193 -17.68 -3.52 -1.39
CA TYR A 193 -17.14 -3.98 -0.10
C TYR A 193 -16.47 -2.88 0.71
N VAL A 194 -16.13 -1.74 0.08
CA VAL A 194 -15.35 -0.66 0.67
C VAL A 194 -16.21 0.28 1.51
N ASP A 195 -15.72 0.65 2.69
CA ASP A 195 -16.35 1.63 3.59
C ASP A 195 -15.65 2.98 3.53
N ILE A 196 -14.30 2.98 3.45
CA ILE A 196 -13.47 4.17 3.45
C ILE A 196 -12.65 4.18 2.16
N PHE A 197 -12.89 5.15 1.30
CA PHE A 197 -12.31 5.22 -0.03
C PHE A 197 -11.44 6.48 -0.20
N PHE A 198 -10.17 6.27 -0.55
CA PHE A 198 -9.23 7.35 -0.85
C PHE A 198 -8.98 7.41 -2.35
N CYS A 199 -9.24 8.58 -2.96
CA CYS A 199 -8.98 8.81 -4.38
C CYS A 199 -8.63 10.29 -4.60
N SER A 200 -7.49 10.57 -5.25
CA SER A 200 -7.17 11.93 -5.65
C SER A 200 -8.05 12.39 -6.82
N GLU A 201 -8.28 13.71 -6.93
CA GLU A 201 -9.01 14.29 -8.06
C GLU A 201 -8.43 13.90 -9.41
N GLU A 202 -7.09 13.97 -9.54
CA GLU A 202 -6.38 13.57 -10.76
C GLU A 202 -6.64 12.09 -11.12
N THR A 203 -6.51 11.20 -10.14
CA THR A 203 -6.77 9.76 -10.35
C THR A 203 -8.23 9.50 -10.71
N ALA A 204 -9.17 10.19 -10.08
CA ALA A 204 -10.59 10.04 -10.38
C ALA A 204 -10.92 10.43 -11.83
N LYS A 205 -10.34 11.54 -12.32
CA LYS A 205 -10.49 12.00 -13.70
C LYS A 205 -9.82 11.05 -14.70
N LEU A 206 -8.59 10.62 -14.42
CA LEU A 206 -7.81 9.76 -15.34
C LEU A 206 -8.32 8.32 -15.39
N THR A 207 -8.69 7.75 -14.25
CA THR A 207 -9.02 6.32 -14.13
C THR A 207 -10.52 6.08 -14.26
N PHE A 208 -11.34 6.87 -13.56
CA PHE A 208 -12.80 6.68 -13.51
C PHE A 208 -13.56 7.60 -14.45
N LEU A 209 -12.86 8.47 -15.19
CA LEU A 209 -13.43 9.44 -16.14
C LEU A 209 -14.47 10.37 -15.45
N LYS A 210 -14.25 10.68 -14.17
CA LYS A 210 -15.08 11.59 -13.42
C LYS A 210 -14.85 13.04 -13.87
N GLU A 211 -15.90 13.82 -13.89
CA GLU A 211 -15.87 15.24 -14.24
C GLU A 211 -16.19 16.12 -13.01
N GLY A 212 -15.86 17.40 -13.10
CA GLY A 212 -16.10 18.36 -12.04
C GLY A 212 -14.92 18.62 -11.12
N ASP A 213 -15.19 19.30 -10.01
CA ASP A 213 -14.21 19.56 -8.96
C ASP A 213 -14.11 18.38 -7.96
N VAL A 214 -13.17 18.47 -7.02
CA VAL A 214 -12.94 17.40 -6.04
C VAL A 214 -14.19 17.08 -5.22
N TYR A 215 -15.01 18.08 -4.87
CA TYR A 215 -16.22 17.87 -4.06
C TYR A 215 -17.32 17.18 -4.86
N GLU A 216 -17.49 17.56 -6.12
CA GLU A 216 -18.45 16.93 -7.04
C GLU A 216 -18.07 15.46 -7.29
N ILE A 217 -16.78 15.21 -7.52
CA ILE A 217 -16.23 13.84 -7.70
C ILE A 217 -16.46 12.98 -6.44
N MET A 218 -16.13 13.50 -5.24
CA MET A 218 -16.33 12.76 -4.00
C MET A 218 -17.82 12.44 -3.77
N ARG A 219 -18.70 13.41 -4.05
CA ARG A 219 -20.16 13.21 -3.96
C ARG A 219 -20.66 12.18 -4.96
N SER A 220 -20.09 12.12 -6.16
CA SER A 220 -20.48 11.13 -7.16
C SER A 220 -20.17 9.71 -6.70
N PHE A 221 -18.97 9.47 -6.15
CA PHE A 221 -18.61 8.17 -5.57
C PHE A 221 -19.53 7.79 -4.40
N ALA A 222 -19.81 8.71 -3.49
CA ALA A 222 -20.69 8.48 -2.35
C ALA A 222 -22.17 8.21 -2.74
N LYS A 223 -22.60 8.64 -3.93
CA LYS A 223 -23.94 8.36 -4.46
C LYS A 223 -24.00 7.02 -5.20
N GLU A 224 -22.91 6.63 -5.85
CA GLU A 224 -22.85 5.43 -6.69
C GLU A 224 -22.55 4.16 -5.90
N TYR A 225 -21.82 4.28 -4.78
CA TYR A 225 -21.35 3.14 -3.99
C TYR A 225 -21.69 3.29 -2.51
N PRO A 226 -21.80 2.19 -1.74
CA PRO A 226 -22.17 2.21 -0.32
C PRO A 226 -21.00 2.65 0.59
N LEU A 227 -20.34 3.73 0.22
CA LEU A 227 -19.18 4.27 0.92
C LEU A 227 -19.60 5.10 2.14
N SER A 228 -19.02 4.84 3.29
CA SER A 228 -19.23 5.64 4.51
C SER A 228 -18.38 6.90 4.51
N ILE A 229 -17.17 6.82 3.96
CA ILE A 229 -16.22 7.95 3.86
C ILE A 229 -15.57 7.92 2.47
N VAL A 230 -15.57 9.08 1.81
CA VAL A 230 -14.77 9.35 0.61
C VAL A 230 -13.80 10.46 0.94
N ALA A 231 -12.50 10.21 0.77
CA ALA A 231 -11.45 11.16 1.10
C ALA A 231 -10.56 11.45 -0.11
N SER A 232 -10.17 12.70 -0.24
CA SER A 232 -9.22 13.14 -1.26
C SER A 232 -8.21 14.12 -0.66
N THR A 233 -7.02 14.17 -1.25
CA THR A 233 -5.99 15.14 -0.89
C THR A 233 -5.82 16.15 -2.02
N GLN A 234 -5.74 17.42 -1.68
CA GLN A 234 -5.37 18.47 -2.61
C GLN A 234 -3.98 18.98 -2.23
N ARG A 235 -3.13 19.13 -3.22
CA ARG A 235 -1.79 19.66 -3.03
C ARG A 235 -1.63 20.96 -3.82
N ILE A 236 -1.38 22.04 -3.12
CA ILE A 236 -1.04 23.33 -3.72
C ILE A 236 0.47 23.52 -3.63
N VAL A 237 1.12 23.72 -4.75
CA VAL A 237 2.56 23.98 -4.84
C VAL A 237 2.79 25.50 -4.92
N HIS A 238 3.25 26.09 -3.82
CA HIS A 238 3.58 27.52 -3.77
C HIS A 238 5.01 27.78 -4.26
N SER A 239 5.92 26.88 -3.98
CA SER A 239 7.31 26.90 -4.45
C SER A 239 7.90 25.49 -4.42
N PRO A 240 9.11 25.25 -4.95
CA PRO A 240 9.76 23.93 -4.87
C PRO A 240 9.94 23.39 -3.45
N LYS A 241 9.86 24.23 -2.43
CA LYS A 241 10.04 23.88 -1.02
C LYS A 241 8.80 24.10 -0.15
N VAL A 242 7.76 24.72 -0.69
CA VAL A 242 6.54 25.08 0.08
C VAL A 242 5.31 24.52 -0.62
N HIS A 243 4.62 23.64 0.08
CA HIS A 243 3.39 23.00 -0.37
C HIS A 243 2.34 23.07 0.76
N THR A 244 1.07 23.19 0.40
CA THR A 244 -0.09 22.99 1.27
C THR A 244 -1.04 21.99 0.65
#